data_dc103c0fc79b5e2a9942dd9aec2d5800
#
_entry.id   dc103c0fc79b5e2a9942dd9aec2d5800
#
_cell.length_a   1.000
_cell.length_b   1.000
_cell.length_c   1.000
_cell.angle_alpha   90.00
_cell.angle_beta   90.00
_cell.angle_gamma   90.00
#
_symmetry.space_group_name_H-M   'P 1'
#
loop_
_entity.id
_entity.type
_entity.pdbx_description
1 polymer ?
#
loop_
_entity_poly.entity_id
_entity_poly.type
_entity_poly.pdbx_seq_one_letter_code
_entity_poly.pdbx_strand_id
1 'polypeptide(L)'
;NVMPQDVDCYDPNAWEGDALWHPDSRVAFFALAHSGYTDALRSIHPTGEKFSFWDYQAGAWQKNNGIRIDHLMMSPEAASRLCAADVDNAERGKERPSDHTPVYCDITLPA
;
A
#
# COMPACT_ATOMS: atom_id res chain seq x y z
N ASN A 1 6.56 -6.23 2.98
CA ASN A 1 6.60 -4.83 2.53
C ASN A 1 7.28 -4.74 1.17
N VAL A 2 6.60 -4.23 0.19
CA VAL A 2 7.11 -4.04 -1.17
C VAL A 2 6.31 -2.92 -1.85
N MET A 3 6.96 -2.16 -2.74
CA MET A 3 6.31 -1.20 -3.63
C MET A 3 5.96 -1.90 -4.95
N PRO A 4 4.69 -2.28 -5.19
CA PRO A 4 4.35 -3.07 -6.37
C PRO A 4 4.53 -2.34 -7.70
N GLN A 5 4.25 -1.03 -7.74
CA GLN A 5 4.28 -0.23 -8.96
C GLN A 5 4.95 1.12 -8.72
N ASP A 6 5.31 1.81 -9.78
CA ASP A 6 5.97 3.11 -9.70
C ASP A 6 5.09 4.16 -9.00
N VAL A 7 3.78 4.10 -9.19
CA VAL A 7 2.83 5.00 -8.53
C VAL A 7 2.80 4.81 -7.01
N ASP A 8 3.30 3.69 -6.51
CA ASP A 8 3.39 3.40 -5.08
C ASP A 8 4.60 4.04 -4.41
N CYS A 9 5.32 4.90 -5.12
CA CYS A 9 6.49 5.61 -4.65
C CYS A 9 6.47 7.06 -5.13
N TYR A 10 6.83 7.99 -4.23
CA TYR A 10 6.93 9.41 -4.58
C TYR A 10 8.05 9.70 -5.58
N ASP A 11 9.13 8.92 -5.56
CA ASP A 11 10.28 9.06 -6.46
C ASP A 11 10.95 7.69 -6.65
N PRO A 12 10.59 6.94 -7.70
CA PRO A 12 11.17 5.63 -7.96
C PRO A 12 12.70 5.63 -8.05
N ASN A 13 13.29 6.71 -8.56
CA ASN A 13 14.75 6.79 -8.70
C ASN A 13 15.45 6.84 -7.34
N ALA A 14 14.82 7.44 -6.33
CA ALA A 14 15.38 7.51 -4.98
C ALA A 14 15.43 6.14 -4.30
N TRP A 15 14.62 5.19 -4.75
CA TRP A 15 14.50 3.87 -4.15
C TRP A 15 15.14 2.75 -4.97
N GLU A 16 15.74 3.08 -6.10
CA GLU A 16 16.45 2.09 -6.92
C GLU A 16 17.54 1.41 -6.09
N GLY A 17 17.56 0.08 -6.10
CA GLY A 17 18.49 -0.71 -5.31
C GLY A 17 18.04 -1.03 -3.88
N ASP A 18 16.96 -0.42 -3.40
CA ASP A 18 16.40 -0.75 -2.09
C ASP A 18 15.63 -2.07 -2.14
N ALA A 19 15.64 -2.82 -1.02
CA ALA A 19 14.93 -4.10 -0.92
C ALA A 19 13.42 -3.96 -1.14
N LEU A 20 12.83 -2.83 -0.73
CA LEU A 20 11.40 -2.56 -0.90
C LEU A 20 11.02 -2.26 -2.35
N TRP A 21 12.00 -2.02 -3.19
CA TRP A 21 11.85 -1.74 -4.63
C TRP A 21 12.38 -2.88 -5.50
N HIS A 22 12.92 -3.93 -4.92
CA HIS A 22 13.64 -4.98 -5.64
C HIS A 22 12.73 -5.69 -6.65
N PRO A 23 13.20 -5.91 -7.91
CA PRO A 23 12.40 -6.57 -8.94
C PRO A 23 11.87 -7.94 -8.53
N ASP A 24 12.66 -8.75 -7.81
CA ASP A 24 12.24 -10.08 -7.36
C ASP A 24 11.07 -10.01 -6.36
N SER A 25 11.06 -8.99 -5.50
CA SER A 25 9.96 -8.76 -4.56
C SER A 25 8.68 -8.37 -5.30
N ARG A 26 8.80 -7.55 -6.35
CA ARG A 26 7.68 -7.18 -7.21
C ARG A 26 7.12 -8.38 -7.98
N VAL A 27 8.00 -9.22 -8.51
CA VAL A 27 7.59 -10.45 -9.18
C VAL A 27 6.82 -11.35 -8.23
N ALA A 28 7.30 -11.52 -6.99
CA ALA A 28 6.61 -12.32 -5.98
C ALA A 28 5.23 -11.75 -5.63
N PHE A 29 5.12 -10.43 -5.50
CA PHE A 29 3.84 -9.77 -5.25
C PHE A 29 2.85 -10.04 -6.40
N PHE A 30 3.27 -9.87 -7.64
CA PHE A 30 2.40 -10.09 -8.79
C PHE A 30 2.08 -11.57 -9.01
N ALA A 31 3.00 -12.48 -8.67
CA ALA A 31 2.70 -13.91 -8.68
C ALA A 31 1.55 -14.25 -7.72
N LEU A 32 1.57 -13.65 -6.51
CA LEU A 32 0.49 -13.79 -5.54
C LEU A 32 -0.82 -13.21 -6.09
N ALA A 33 -0.78 -12.00 -6.65
CA ALA A 33 -1.96 -11.36 -7.24
C ALA A 33 -2.54 -12.20 -8.40
N HIS A 34 -1.68 -12.75 -9.26
CA HIS A 34 -2.12 -13.56 -10.41
C HIS A 34 -2.56 -14.97 -10.01
N SER A 35 -2.29 -15.42 -8.78
CA SER A 35 -2.77 -16.71 -8.28
C SER A 35 -4.20 -16.67 -7.72
N GLY A 36 -4.92 -15.56 -7.91
CA GLY A 36 -6.30 -15.40 -7.48
C GLY A 36 -6.50 -14.44 -6.32
N TYR A 37 -5.44 -13.85 -5.79
CA TYR A 37 -5.55 -12.84 -4.74
C TYR A 37 -5.75 -11.44 -5.32
N THR A 38 -6.48 -10.61 -4.60
CA THR A 38 -6.78 -9.24 -4.99
C THR A 38 -6.16 -8.26 -4.02
N ASP A 39 -5.42 -7.27 -4.55
CA ASP A 39 -4.96 -6.11 -3.78
C ASP A 39 -6.18 -5.24 -3.47
N ALA A 40 -6.61 -5.22 -2.21
CA ALA A 40 -7.84 -4.56 -1.81
C ALA A 40 -7.83 -3.06 -2.16
N LEU A 41 -6.74 -2.37 -1.85
CA LEU A 41 -6.66 -0.93 -2.12
C LEU A 41 -6.79 -0.64 -3.62
N ARG A 42 -6.03 -1.34 -4.45
CA ARG A 42 -6.02 -1.09 -5.89
C ARG A 42 -7.30 -1.54 -6.59
N SER A 43 -8.03 -2.48 -6.00
CA SER A 43 -9.36 -2.85 -6.48
C SER A 43 -10.36 -1.68 -6.37
N ILE A 44 -10.27 -0.92 -5.28
CA ILE A 44 -11.16 0.23 -5.02
C ILE A 44 -10.58 1.53 -5.62
N HIS A 45 -9.26 1.72 -5.51
CA HIS A 45 -8.54 2.89 -6.01
C HIS A 45 -7.51 2.45 -7.04
N PRO A 46 -7.89 2.22 -8.30
CA PRO A 46 -6.97 1.67 -9.31
C PRO A 46 -5.83 2.60 -9.70
N THR A 47 -5.96 3.89 -9.42
CA THR A 47 -4.94 4.90 -9.74
C THR A 47 -4.67 5.83 -8.57
N GLY A 48 -3.61 6.60 -8.66
CA GLY A 48 -3.29 7.64 -7.69
C GLY A 48 -2.36 7.19 -6.58
N GLU A 49 -1.86 8.17 -5.87
CA GLU A 49 -0.94 7.96 -4.76
C GLU A 49 -1.72 7.67 -3.48
N LYS A 50 -1.45 6.52 -2.88
CA LYS A 50 -2.07 6.06 -1.63
C LYS A 50 -0.97 5.47 -0.75
N PHE A 51 -0.18 6.33 -0.13
CA PHE A 51 0.98 5.90 0.65
C PHE A 51 0.58 5.36 2.02
N SER A 52 1.38 4.39 2.51
CA SER A 52 1.20 3.80 3.83
C SER A 52 2.40 4.03 4.76
N PHE A 53 3.48 4.59 4.25
CA PHE A 53 4.73 4.81 4.98
C PHE A 53 5.36 6.13 4.56
N TRP A 54 5.87 6.89 5.56
CA TRP A 54 6.69 8.08 5.35
C TRP A 54 7.82 8.05 6.39
N ASP A 55 9.08 8.09 5.90
CA ASP A 55 10.23 8.13 6.79
C ASP A 55 10.10 9.29 7.79
N TYR A 56 10.67 9.13 8.97
CA TYR A 56 10.73 10.21 9.97
C TYR A 56 11.69 11.32 9.55
N GLN A 57 12.64 11.01 8.66
CA GLN A 57 13.72 11.91 8.27
C GLN A 57 13.37 12.72 7.04
N ALA A 58 14.18 13.78 6.81
CA ALA A 58 14.14 14.60 5.60
C ALA A 58 12.78 15.27 5.32
N GLY A 59 11.94 15.41 6.34
CA GLY A 59 10.62 16.03 6.17
C GLY A 59 9.68 15.24 5.27
N ALA A 60 9.81 13.92 5.22
CA ALA A 60 9.08 13.06 4.29
C ALA A 60 7.55 13.24 4.42
N TRP A 61 7.02 13.30 5.65
CA TRP A 61 5.59 13.50 5.86
C TRP A 61 5.11 14.87 5.35
N GLN A 62 5.82 15.93 5.71
CA GLN A 62 5.46 17.29 5.32
C GLN A 62 5.52 17.50 3.80
N LYS A 63 6.43 16.81 3.13
CA LYS A 63 6.58 16.86 1.67
C LYS A 63 5.72 15.83 0.94
N ASN A 64 5.03 14.96 1.69
CA ASN A 64 4.32 13.79 1.18
C ASN A 64 5.21 12.86 0.35
N ASN A 65 6.45 12.70 0.78
CA ASN A 65 7.40 11.77 0.16
C ASN A 65 7.17 10.37 0.75
N GLY A 66 6.06 9.75 0.36
CA GLY A 66 5.63 8.47 0.88
C GLY A 66 5.80 7.32 -0.09
N ILE A 67 5.57 6.12 0.43
CA ILE A 67 5.55 4.88 -0.34
C ILE A 67 4.40 4.00 0.14
N ARG A 68 3.91 3.12 -0.72
CA ARG A 68 2.90 2.13 -0.34
C ARG A 68 3.56 0.76 -0.24
N ILE A 69 3.67 0.25 1.00
CA ILE A 69 4.33 -1.01 1.30
C ILE A 69 3.50 -1.93 2.20
N ASP A 70 2.32 -1.50 2.62
CA ASP A 70 1.40 -2.29 3.45
C ASP A 70 0.19 -2.65 2.60
N HIS A 71 -0.13 -3.94 2.52
CA HIS A 71 -1.10 -4.48 1.59
C HIS A 71 -2.08 -5.43 2.27
N LEU A 72 -3.32 -5.42 1.80
CA LEU A 72 -4.33 -6.40 2.16
C LEU A 72 -4.64 -7.23 0.91
N MET A 73 -4.13 -8.45 0.88
CA MET A 73 -4.32 -9.38 -0.23
C MET A 73 -5.48 -10.30 0.09
N MET A 74 -6.52 -10.25 -0.72
CA MET A 74 -7.79 -10.91 -0.44
C MET A 74 -7.99 -12.14 -1.31
N SER A 75 -8.48 -13.22 -0.70
CA SER A 75 -8.93 -14.40 -1.44
C SER A 75 -10.10 -14.03 -2.36
N PRO A 76 -10.42 -14.85 -3.37
CA PRO A 76 -11.57 -14.58 -4.24
C PRO A 76 -12.87 -14.38 -3.48
N GLU A 77 -13.12 -15.17 -2.44
CA GLU A 77 -14.32 -15.03 -1.63
C GLU A 77 -14.36 -13.71 -0.86
N ALA A 78 -13.26 -13.34 -0.19
CA ALA A 78 -13.17 -12.08 0.52
C ALA A 78 -13.28 -10.89 -0.45
N ALA A 79 -12.61 -10.97 -1.60
CA ALA A 79 -12.66 -9.92 -2.61
C ALA A 79 -14.07 -9.70 -3.16
N SER A 80 -14.88 -10.75 -3.27
CA SER A 80 -16.27 -10.63 -3.72
C SER A 80 -17.14 -9.83 -2.76
N ARG A 81 -16.69 -9.66 -1.52
CA ARG A 81 -17.41 -8.92 -0.46
C ARG A 81 -16.79 -7.55 -0.18
N LEU A 82 -15.74 -7.20 -0.88
CA LEU A 82 -15.03 -5.94 -0.67
C LEU A 82 -15.91 -4.77 -1.11
N CYS A 83 -16.15 -3.81 -0.21
CA CYS A 83 -16.94 -2.62 -0.50
C CYS A 83 -16.18 -1.31 -0.29
N ALA A 84 -15.09 -1.31 0.45
CA ALA A 84 -14.24 -0.13 0.65
C ALA A 84 -12.83 -0.55 1.01
N ALA A 85 -11.85 0.28 0.66
CA ALA A 85 -10.46 0.15 1.10
C ALA A 85 -9.80 1.51 1.00
N ASP A 86 -8.95 1.82 1.98
CA ASP A 86 -8.18 3.07 1.96
C ASP A 86 -7.04 3.01 2.98
N VAL A 87 -6.29 4.11 3.06
CA VAL A 87 -5.27 4.37 4.08
C VAL A 87 -5.77 5.48 4.99
N ASP A 88 -5.46 5.40 6.28
CA ASP A 88 -5.83 6.43 7.24
C ASP A 88 -4.66 7.40 7.45
N ASN A 89 -4.47 8.33 6.52
CA ASN A 89 -3.36 9.27 6.52
C ASN A 89 -3.28 10.11 7.81
N ALA A 90 -4.42 10.43 8.42
CA ALA A 90 -4.47 11.31 9.58
C ALA A 90 -3.65 10.75 10.76
N GLU A 91 -3.58 9.44 10.89
CA GLU A 91 -2.81 8.79 11.96
C GLU A 91 -1.31 9.10 11.87
N ARG A 92 -0.76 9.21 10.65
CA ARG A 92 0.67 9.52 10.46
C ARG A 92 1.04 10.92 10.94
N GLY A 93 0.11 11.86 10.89
CA GLY A 93 0.33 13.25 11.28
C GLY A 93 0.09 13.55 12.76
N LYS A 94 -0.29 12.56 13.57
CA LYS A 94 -0.54 12.76 15.01
C LYS A 94 0.77 12.82 15.79
N GLU A 95 0.68 13.18 17.07
CA GLU A 95 1.83 13.22 17.96
C GLU A 95 2.41 11.82 18.15
N ARG A 96 3.74 11.70 18.02
CA ARG A 96 4.49 10.45 18.14
C ARG A 96 3.93 9.32 17.26
N PRO A 97 3.74 9.56 15.97
CA PRO A 97 3.12 8.54 15.11
C PRO A 97 4.08 7.41 14.79
N SER A 98 3.53 6.28 14.35
CA SER A 98 4.32 5.30 13.60
C SER A 98 4.75 5.92 12.26
N ASP A 99 5.81 5.42 11.65
CA ASP A 99 6.18 5.77 10.27
C ASP A 99 5.24 5.13 9.23
N HIS A 100 4.46 4.12 9.64
CA HIS A 100 3.34 3.58 8.88
C HIS A 100 2.02 4.24 9.30
N THR A 101 1.04 4.24 8.39
CA THR A 101 -0.34 4.58 8.72
C THR A 101 -1.22 3.33 8.54
N PRO A 102 -2.35 3.22 9.26
CA PRO A 102 -3.24 2.07 9.08
C PRO A 102 -3.75 1.96 7.64
N VAL A 103 -3.75 0.74 7.12
CA VAL A 103 -4.46 0.39 5.90
C VAL A 103 -5.66 -0.46 6.29
N TYR A 104 -6.80 -0.24 5.62
CA TYR A 104 -8.03 -0.93 6.00
C TYR A 104 -8.88 -1.29 4.79
N CYS A 105 -9.76 -2.25 5.00
CA CYS A 105 -10.82 -2.54 4.05
C CYS A 105 -12.10 -2.90 4.80
N ASP A 106 -13.23 -2.66 4.16
CA ASP A 106 -14.54 -3.06 4.63
C ASP A 106 -15.07 -4.16 3.73
N ILE A 107 -15.56 -5.22 4.34
CA ILE A 107 -16.20 -6.32 3.62
C ILE A 107 -17.63 -6.52 4.17
N THR A 108 -18.54 -6.92 3.28
CA THR A 108 -19.88 -7.28 3.69
C THR A 108 -19.90 -8.67 4.26
N LEU A 109 -20.67 -8.88 5.32
CA LEU A 109 -20.86 -10.21 5.88
C LEU A 109 -21.87 -11.00 5.01
N PRO A 110 -21.76 -12.35 4.99
CA PRO A 110 -22.77 -13.17 4.34
C PRO A 110 -24.14 -12.97 4.99
N ALA A 111 -25.17 -12.96 4.16
CA ALA A 111 -26.55 -12.85 4.62
C ALA A 111 -26.95 -14.09 5.45
#